data_e01fbfc20ed64716e270ad8b608db572
#
_entry.id   e01fbfc20ed64716e270ad8b608db572
#
_cell.length_a   1.000
_cell.length_b   1.000
_cell.length_c   1.000
_cell.angle_alpha   90.00
_cell.angle_beta   90.00
_cell.angle_gamma   90.00
#
_symmetry.space_group_name_H-M   'P 1'
#
loop_
_entity.id
_entity.type
_entity.pdbx_description
1 polymer ?
#
loop_
_entity_poly.entity_id
_entity_poly.type
_entity_poly.pdbx_seq_one_letter_code
_entity_poly.pdbx_strand_id
1 'polypeptide(L)'
;MPSQQSLPDFVQAMDAAGFLVRITDEIRVDQIPVTLEANPTKAVLIEKIKDCEFSVLANAYSNQDMYAWAMECDRTQTGRKMVEKAKSRAKWEIVETAPCKEVILKGDDVDLTRLPLFLHHDRDGHAYTNDNLFISKHPDTGVYDWGIYRSMFRSKNEKSVDMTCTSHRQRIHAMAAAAKGQNLEVAMVIGGPILDKISALVGVPGDTDDFEVLGGFYGAPAKMVKCETIDVMVPANAELVLECELMATEGMSFDEGPYGEYTGMYGGGMKHNYRLKVKAMTYRKNPIYQHCTIGGMHPWYTDNMLQLPAIEADLYGALRLAGIDVMEVRSPAGGLSNIAYAKIRPLGAGDAKQALGLMLTCSKQGLPKVAMVFNDDVDIWDDQAVLAAMAFRYMPDRDTVLIKDCNTMTVDPKCAEPGVASKIGMDCTKPMGAGWNPDEFIKSAVTDLGEPPADLKPLTEDEIAREMEAFIGAEPRAWLDILKHFHGQPYKFIYGAFGSLRHKLGRMNDAPWYRYTLSDRPFAFEAKPAALSNFDPRHVGSGPA
;
A
#
# COMPACT_ATOMS: atom_id res chain seq x y z
N MET A 1 22.58 -6.71 5.56
CA MET A 1 21.75 -6.65 6.80
C MET A 1 22.03 -7.87 7.66
N PRO A 2 21.93 -7.79 9.02
CA PRO A 2 21.96 -9.00 9.85
C PRO A 2 20.82 -9.92 9.42
N SER A 3 20.96 -11.23 9.62
CA SER A 3 19.93 -12.21 9.26
C SER A 3 18.63 -11.83 9.96
N GLN A 4 17.61 -11.40 9.24
CA GLN A 4 16.32 -10.96 9.78
C GLN A 4 15.47 -12.17 10.25
N GLN A 5 16.10 -13.27 10.66
CA GLN A 5 15.44 -14.50 11.09
C GLN A 5 15.14 -14.54 12.60
N SER A 6 15.49 -13.51 13.36
CA SER A 6 15.23 -13.39 14.80
C SER A 6 14.60 -12.05 15.10
N LEU A 7 13.52 -12.03 15.89
CA LEU A 7 12.88 -10.78 16.30
C LEU A 7 13.81 -9.88 17.14
N PRO A 8 14.58 -10.38 18.11
CA PRO A 8 15.55 -9.55 18.85
C PRO A 8 16.59 -8.86 17.96
N ASP A 9 17.14 -9.58 16.96
CA ASP A 9 18.10 -8.99 16.01
C ASP A 9 17.41 -7.90 15.15
N PHE A 10 16.19 -8.15 14.75
CA PHE A 10 15.38 -7.20 14.00
C PHE A 10 15.06 -5.95 14.81
N VAL A 11 14.70 -6.09 16.10
CA VAL A 11 14.47 -4.98 17.04
C VAL A 11 15.73 -4.14 17.20
N GLN A 12 16.90 -4.77 17.35
CA GLN A 12 18.17 -4.06 17.43
C GLN A 12 18.47 -3.30 16.13
N ALA A 13 18.19 -3.88 14.99
CA ALA A 13 18.39 -3.23 13.70
C ALA A 13 17.43 -2.05 13.49
N MET A 14 16.15 -2.16 13.90
CA MET A 14 15.18 -1.05 13.89
C MET A 14 15.61 0.11 14.79
N ASP A 15 16.17 -0.20 15.98
CA ASP A 15 16.68 0.79 16.91
C ASP A 15 17.84 1.58 16.30
N ALA A 16 18.81 0.86 15.72
CA ALA A 16 19.94 1.45 15.01
C ALA A 16 19.53 2.30 13.80
N ALA A 17 18.43 1.94 13.13
CA ALA A 17 17.86 2.68 12.01
C ALA A 17 16.96 3.86 12.42
N GLY A 18 16.73 4.07 13.73
CA GLY A 18 15.90 5.14 14.26
C GLY A 18 14.39 4.92 14.12
N PHE A 19 13.95 3.70 13.90
CA PHE A 19 12.54 3.34 13.80
C PHE A 19 11.91 2.94 15.14
N LEU A 20 12.69 2.78 16.22
CA LEU A 20 12.22 2.27 17.51
C LEU A 20 12.17 3.35 18.59
N VAL A 21 11.15 3.28 19.42
CA VAL A 21 11.05 3.96 20.72
C VAL A 21 11.07 2.90 21.82
N ARG A 22 11.93 3.08 22.84
CA ARG A 22 12.00 2.19 23.99
C ARG A 22 11.32 2.83 25.19
N ILE A 23 10.42 2.08 25.83
CA ILE A 23 9.80 2.43 27.12
C ILE A 23 10.44 1.54 28.16
N THR A 24 11.36 2.09 28.93
CA THR A 24 12.17 1.37 29.95
C THR A 24 11.53 1.37 31.33
N ASP A 25 10.65 2.33 31.60
CA ASP A 25 9.87 2.40 32.84
C ASP A 25 8.83 1.29 32.88
N GLU A 26 8.57 0.74 34.06
CA GLU A 26 7.51 -0.24 34.26
C GLU A 26 6.14 0.42 34.10
N ILE A 27 5.29 -0.15 33.23
CA ILE A 27 3.92 0.30 33.04
C ILE A 27 2.92 -0.83 33.34
N ARG A 28 1.67 -0.46 33.63
CA ARG A 28 0.58 -1.44 33.76
C ARG A 28 0.06 -1.85 32.37
N VAL A 29 -0.52 -3.04 32.31
CA VAL A 29 -1.09 -3.60 31.08
C VAL A 29 -2.17 -2.68 30.44
N ASP A 30 -2.96 -1.99 31.27
CA ASP A 30 -3.99 -1.05 30.83
C ASP A 30 -3.43 0.28 30.26
N GLN A 31 -2.16 0.57 30.45
CA GLN A 31 -1.49 1.74 29.88
C GLN A 31 -0.90 1.48 28.49
N ILE A 32 -0.83 0.23 28.05
CA ILE A 32 -0.25 -0.14 26.74
C ILE A 32 -0.95 0.62 25.60
N PRO A 33 -2.30 0.62 25.45
CA PRO A 33 -2.95 1.29 24.32
C PRO A 33 -2.61 2.77 24.19
N VAL A 34 -2.65 3.51 25.29
CA VAL A 34 -2.34 4.96 25.27
C VAL A 34 -0.86 5.24 24.99
N THR A 35 0.04 4.34 25.42
CA THR A 35 1.47 4.41 25.12
C THR A 35 1.73 4.21 23.61
N LEU A 36 1.02 3.29 22.99
CA LEU A 36 1.12 3.02 21.56
C LEU A 36 0.55 4.17 20.72
N GLU A 37 -0.62 4.69 21.10
CA GLU A 37 -1.25 5.83 20.42
C GLU A 37 -0.41 7.11 20.50
N ALA A 38 0.40 7.28 21.54
CA ALA A 38 1.34 8.40 21.67
C ALA A 38 2.54 8.31 20.71
N ASN A 39 2.78 7.15 20.09
CA ASN A 39 3.92 6.90 19.20
C ASN A 39 3.48 6.25 17.87
N PRO A 40 2.59 6.87 17.09
CA PRO A 40 1.88 6.18 16.00
C PRO A 40 2.74 5.83 14.79
N THR A 41 3.89 6.49 14.61
CA THR A 41 4.74 6.33 13.39
C THR A 41 6.06 5.59 13.67
N LYS A 42 6.25 5.10 14.89
CA LYS A 42 7.45 4.37 15.30
C LYS A 42 7.09 3.04 15.94
N ALA A 43 7.91 2.03 15.74
CA ALA A 43 7.84 0.82 16.56
C ALA A 43 8.06 1.17 18.03
N VAL A 44 7.32 0.54 18.93
CA VAL A 44 7.40 0.76 20.38
C VAL A 44 7.73 -0.55 21.05
N LEU A 45 8.87 -0.58 21.77
CA LEU A 45 9.23 -1.68 22.65
C LEU A 45 9.00 -1.26 24.10
N ILE A 46 8.05 -1.90 24.77
CA ILE A 46 7.78 -1.75 26.19
C ILE A 46 8.51 -2.89 26.90
N GLU A 47 9.58 -2.55 27.63
CA GLU A 47 10.50 -3.53 28.19
C GLU A 47 9.97 -4.18 29.47
N LYS A 48 9.15 -3.46 30.25
CA LYS A 48 8.66 -3.91 31.55
C LYS A 48 7.18 -3.65 31.70
N ILE A 49 6.44 -4.72 31.92
CA ILE A 49 5.01 -4.65 32.21
C ILE A 49 4.79 -5.26 33.59
N LYS A 50 4.09 -4.53 34.43
CA LYS A 50 3.80 -4.96 35.79
C LYS A 50 3.09 -6.32 35.80
N ASP A 51 3.59 -7.25 36.62
CA ASP A 51 3.06 -8.60 36.81
C ASP A 51 3.02 -9.45 35.51
N CYS A 52 3.87 -9.13 34.51
CA CYS A 52 3.99 -9.85 33.25
C CYS A 52 5.45 -10.17 32.90
N GLU A 53 5.73 -11.38 32.45
CA GLU A 53 7.08 -11.82 32.06
C GLU A 53 7.45 -11.44 30.63
N PHE A 54 6.49 -10.95 29.83
CA PHE A 54 6.68 -10.58 28.43
C PHE A 54 6.93 -9.09 28.29
N SER A 55 7.92 -8.71 27.49
CA SER A 55 7.97 -7.38 26.88
C SER A 55 6.99 -7.29 25.73
N VAL A 56 6.58 -6.08 25.33
CA VAL A 56 5.66 -5.88 24.21
C VAL A 56 6.33 -5.06 23.11
N LEU A 57 6.30 -5.56 21.88
CA LEU A 57 6.61 -4.82 20.66
C LEU A 57 5.32 -4.56 19.88
N ALA A 58 5.07 -3.30 19.50
CA ALA A 58 3.94 -2.94 18.65
C ALA A 58 4.31 -1.79 17.70
N ASN A 59 3.41 -1.40 16.82
CA ASN A 59 3.62 -0.39 15.78
C ASN A 59 4.81 -0.73 14.84
N ALA A 60 5.21 -1.99 14.76
CA ALA A 60 6.36 -2.42 13.96
C ALA A 60 6.11 -2.31 12.44
N TYR A 61 4.87 -2.04 12.03
CA TYR A 61 4.42 -1.95 10.64
C TYR A 61 3.73 -0.62 10.30
N SER A 62 3.71 0.31 11.22
CA SER A 62 2.94 1.57 11.12
C SER A 62 3.54 2.60 10.15
N ASN A 63 4.69 2.30 9.55
CA ASN A 63 5.39 3.20 8.64
C ASN A 63 5.87 2.44 7.39
N GLN A 64 5.53 2.95 6.20
CA GLN A 64 5.94 2.35 4.93
C GLN A 64 7.46 2.32 4.72
N ASP A 65 8.21 3.27 5.29
CA ASP A 65 9.67 3.27 5.21
C ASP A 65 10.30 2.07 5.92
N MET A 66 9.62 1.51 6.95
CA MET A 66 10.06 0.27 7.61
C MET A 66 10.00 -0.94 6.67
N TYR A 67 8.97 -1.02 5.80
CA TYR A 67 8.89 -2.12 4.82
C TYR A 67 9.97 -2.02 3.77
N ALA A 68 10.16 -0.81 3.23
CA ALA A 68 11.19 -0.54 2.24
C ALA A 68 12.58 -0.86 2.80
N TRP A 69 12.84 -0.42 4.03
CA TRP A 69 14.07 -0.73 4.75
C TRP A 69 14.24 -2.24 4.95
N ALA A 70 13.22 -2.95 5.43
CA ALA A 70 13.27 -4.39 5.66
C ALA A 70 13.45 -5.20 4.37
N MET A 71 12.89 -4.74 3.26
CA MET A 71 13.04 -5.37 1.93
C MET A 71 14.24 -4.88 1.13
N GLU A 72 15.05 -3.96 1.69
CA GLU A 72 16.23 -3.37 1.04
C GLU A 72 15.93 -2.73 -0.32
N CYS A 73 14.88 -1.92 -0.37
CA CYS A 73 14.47 -1.24 -1.59
C CYS A 73 13.97 0.19 -1.31
N ASP A 74 13.77 0.96 -2.36
CA ASP A 74 13.04 2.23 -2.28
C ASP A 74 11.56 1.97 -1.99
N ARG A 75 10.91 2.89 -1.28
CA ARG A 75 9.47 2.83 -0.95
C ARG A 75 8.59 2.68 -2.18
N THR A 76 8.97 3.30 -3.29
CA THR A 76 8.25 3.21 -4.57
C THR A 76 8.36 1.85 -5.25
N GLN A 77 9.24 0.98 -4.76
CA GLN A 77 9.54 -0.34 -5.32
C GLN A 77 9.00 -1.50 -4.45
N THR A 78 8.32 -1.22 -3.33
CA THR A 78 7.92 -2.25 -2.35
C THR A 78 7.07 -3.35 -2.98
N GLY A 79 6.01 -3.01 -3.70
CA GLY A 79 5.15 -3.99 -4.37
C GLY A 79 5.90 -4.84 -5.41
N ARG A 80 6.73 -4.20 -6.24
CA ARG A 80 7.59 -4.91 -7.21
C ARG A 80 8.57 -5.85 -6.52
N LYS A 81 9.26 -5.38 -5.48
CA LYS A 81 10.24 -6.17 -4.71
C LYS A 81 9.59 -7.36 -4.03
N MET A 82 8.38 -7.20 -3.54
CA MET A 82 7.59 -8.28 -2.95
C MET A 82 7.29 -9.38 -3.98
N VAL A 83 6.89 -9.02 -5.20
CA VAL A 83 6.69 -9.98 -6.31
C VAL A 83 7.99 -10.71 -6.65
N GLU A 84 9.12 -10.00 -6.71
CA GLU A 84 10.43 -10.59 -6.99
C GLU A 84 10.84 -11.60 -5.90
N LYS A 85 10.71 -11.23 -4.62
CA LYS A 85 11.02 -12.11 -3.48
C LYS A 85 10.10 -13.34 -3.43
N ALA A 86 8.80 -13.18 -3.69
CA ALA A 86 7.86 -14.30 -3.71
C ALA A 86 8.12 -15.31 -4.83
N LYS A 87 8.77 -14.89 -5.93
CA LYS A 87 9.21 -15.79 -7.01
C LYS A 87 10.52 -16.52 -6.70
N SER A 88 11.37 -15.96 -5.86
CA SER A 88 12.70 -16.47 -5.48
C SER A 88 12.59 -17.48 -4.35
N ARG A 89 11.82 -18.56 -4.53
CA ARG A 89 11.52 -19.54 -3.49
C ARG A 89 12.77 -20.28 -3.03
N ALA A 90 12.85 -20.62 -1.73
CA ALA A 90 13.88 -21.48 -1.17
C ALA A 90 13.22 -22.53 -0.26
N LYS A 91 13.66 -23.80 -0.40
CA LYS A 91 13.18 -24.89 0.47
C LYS A 91 13.56 -24.59 1.91
N TRP A 92 12.64 -24.87 2.85
CA TRP A 92 12.89 -24.73 4.27
C TRP A 92 13.68 -25.95 4.83
N GLU A 93 14.29 -25.75 5.99
CA GLU A 93 15.12 -26.74 6.70
C GLU A 93 14.54 -27.07 8.06
N ILE A 94 14.59 -28.33 8.47
CA ILE A 94 14.18 -28.77 9.81
C ILE A 94 15.37 -28.67 10.76
N VAL A 95 15.14 -28.06 11.93
CA VAL A 95 16.07 -28.07 13.06
C VAL A 95 15.48 -28.85 14.23
N GLU A 96 16.34 -29.51 15.01
CA GLU A 96 15.90 -30.34 16.15
C GLU A 96 15.57 -29.53 17.40
N THR A 97 16.25 -28.40 17.58
CA THR A 97 16.09 -27.50 18.74
C THR A 97 15.87 -26.07 18.27
N ALA A 98 15.14 -25.31 19.06
CA ALA A 98 14.81 -23.94 18.71
C ALA A 98 14.58 -23.07 19.95
N PRO A 99 14.92 -21.76 19.91
CA PRO A 99 14.65 -20.83 21.00
C PRO A 99 13.20 -20.80 21.45
N CYS A 100 12.25 -20.90 20.51
CA CYS A 100 10.82 -20.94 20.84
C CYS A 100 10.37 -22.14 21.68
N LYS A 101 11.28 -23.09 22.01
CA LYS A 101 11.03 -24.28 22.84
C LYS A 101 11.81 -24.25 24.16
N GLU A 102 12.32 -23.11 24.59
CA GLU A 102 13.04 -23.01 25.87
C GLU A 102 12.11 -23.14 27.10
N VAL A 103 10.84 -22.74 26.94
CA VAL A 103 9.76 -22.96 27.90
C VAL A 103 8.63 -23.71 27.19
N ILE A 104 8.14 -24.80 27.80
CA ILE A 104 7.11 -25.65 27.23
C ILE A 104 6.04 -25.91 28.30
N LEU A 105 4.81 -25.45 28.05
CA LEU A 105 3.64 -25.66 28.87
C LEU A 105 2.64 -26.50 28.09
N LYS A 106 2.13 -27.61 28.67
CA LYS A 106 1.21 -28.53 27.98
C LYS A 106 0.00 -28.86 28.86
N GLY A 107 -1.13 -29.12 28.23
CA GLY A 107 -2.34 -29.56 28.92
C GLY A 107 -2.81 -28.54 29.98
N ASP A 108 -2.89 -28.94 31.24
CA ASP A 108 -3.40 -28.11 32.34
C ASP A 108 -2.47 -26.97 32.73
N ASP A 109 -1.19 -27.05 32.34
CA ASP A 109 -0.21 -25.96 32.56
C ASP A 109 -0.38 -24.79 31.59
N VAL A 110 -1.19 -24.93 30.54
CA VAL A 110 -1.48 -23.87 29.60
C VAL A 110 -2.32 -22.80 30.27
N ASP A 111 -1.78 -21.57 30.30
CA ASP A 111 -2.48 -20.43 30.88
C ASP A 111 -2.24 -19.17 30.03
N LEU A 112 -3.19 -18.82 29.20
CA LEU A 112 -3.14 -17.64 28.32
C LEU A 112 -3.20 -16.32 29.11
N THR A 113 -3.59 -16.33 30.40
CA THR A 113 -3.58 -15.12 31.24
C THR A 113 -2.17 -14.63 31.58
N ARG A 114 -1.14 -15.42 31.30
CA ARG A 114 0.28 -15.02 31.38
C ARG A 114 0.66 -14.01 30.29
N LEU A 115 -0.09 -13.95 29.20
CA LEU A 115 0.14 -12.99 28.11
C LEU A 115 -0.28 -11.58 28.54
N PRO A 116 0.34 -10.51 27.99
CA PRO A 116 -0.08 -9.13 28.25
C PRO A 116 -1.40 -8.82 27.54
N LEU A 117 -2.50 -9.34 28.08
CA LEU A 117 -3.84 -9.21 27.53
C LEU A 117 -4.44 -7.86 27.93
N PHE A 118 -4.53 -6.93 27.01
CA PHE A 118 -5.17 -5.65 27.20
C PHE A 118 -6.35 -5.42 26.27
N LEU A 119 -7.31 -4.61 26.70
CA LEU A 119 -8.38 -4.13 25.87
C LEU A 119 -7.83 -2.96 25.02
N HIS A 120 -7.76 -3.14 23.69
CA HIS A 120 -7.17 -2.13 22.82
C HIS A 120 -8.13 -0.99 22.55
N HIS A 121 -9.39 -1.30 22.18
CA HIS A 121 -10.45 -0.32 21.91
C HIS A 121 -11.58 -0.46 22.94
N ASP A 122 -12.28 0.63 23.18
CA ASP A 122 -13.30 0.77 24.22
C ASP A 122 -14.50 -0.19 24.11
N ARG A 123 -14.77 -0.71 22.90
CA ARG A 123 -15.89 -1.62 22.60
C ARG A 123 -15.44 -2.99 22.10
N ASP A 124 -14.17 -3.32 22.17
CA ASP A 124 -13.71 -4.66 21.85
C ASP A 124 -14.40 -5.68 22.79
N GLY A 125 -14.80 -6.82 22.24
CA GLY A 125 -15.51 -7.84 23.00
C GLY A 125 -14.66 -8.46 24.11
N HIS A 126 -13.34 -8.49 23.96
CA HIS A 126 -12.34 -8.89 24.93
C HIS A 126 -10.94 -8.49 24.46
N ALA A 127 -9.89 -8.90 25.20
CA ALA A 127 -8.51 -8.79 24.71
C ALA A 127 -8.26 -9.71 23.51
N TYR A 128 -7.42 -9.26 22.59
CA TYR A 128 -7.07 -9.97 21.36
C TYR A 128 -5.58 -10.25 21.26
N THR A 129 -5.23 -11.39 20.66
CA THR A 129 -3.97 -11.56 19.96
C THR A 129 -4.23 -11.29 18.49
N ASN A 130 -3.54 -10.36 17.87
CA ASN A 130 -3.85 -9.88 16.53
C ASN A 130 -2.64 -9.83 15.58
N ASP A 131 -1.43 -10.04 16.09
CA ASP A 131 -0.20 -10.17 15.31
C ASP A 131 0.24 -11.64 15.17
N ASN A 132 -0.69 -12.56 15.11
CA ASN A 132 -0.38 -13.98 15.01
C ASN A 132 -0.35 -14.46 13.57
N LEU A 133 0.70 -15.22 13.22
CA LEU A 133 0.70 -16.07 12.04
C LEU A 133 0.03 -17.38 12.37
N PHE A 134 -1.12 -17.65 11.77
CA PHE A 134 -1.77 -18.95 11.79
C PHE A 134 -1.15 -19.85 10.75
N ILE A 135 -0.74 -21.03 11.16
CA ILE A 135 -0.06 -22.02 10.33
C ILE A 135 -0.84 -23.34 10.39
N SER A 136 -1.21 -23.86 9.25
CA SER A 136 -1.78 -25.22 9.15
C SER A 136 -1.31 -25.93 7.89
N LYS A 137 -1.47 -27.26 7.88
CA LYS A 137 -1.31 -28.10 6.68
C LYS A 137 -2.68 -28.38 6.07
N HIS A 138 -2.77 -28.31 4.75
CA HIS A 138 -3.98 -28.78 4.07
C HIS A 138 -4.19 -30.29 4.32
N PRO A 139 -5.39 -30.74 4.78
CA PRO A 139 -5.61 -32.12 5.20
C PRO A 139 -5.44 -33.18 4.11
N ASP A 140 -5.50 -32.80 2.83
CA ASP A 140 -5.32 -33.72 1.70
C ASP A 140 -3.94 -33.63 1.07
N THR A 141 -3.40 -32.42 0.90
CA THR A 141 -2.18 -32.20 0.14
C THR A 141 -0.92 -32.05 0.99
N GLY A 142 -1.09 -31.73 2.29
CA GLY A 142 0.01 -31.46 3.21
C GLY A 142 0.71 -30.11 2.95
N VAL A 143 0.23 -29.30 2.02
CA VAL A 143 0.80 -27.98 1.70
C VAL A 143 0.57 -27.04 2.88
N TYR A 144 1.61 -26.34 3.29
CA TYR A 144 1.52 -25.34 4.35
C TYR A 144 0.94 -24.03 3.84
N ASP A 145 0.05 -23.47 4.66
CA ASP A 145 -0.47 -22.13 4.53
C ASP A 145 -0.27 -21.37 5.82
N TRP A 146 0.07 -20.10 5.71
CA TRP A 146 0.02 -19.21 6.85
C TRP A 146 -0.62 -17.86 6.50
N GLY A 147 -1.18 -17.21 7.53
CA GLY A 147 -1.84 -15.91 7.37
C GLY A 147 -2.01 -15.23 8.71
N ILE A 148 -2.32 -13.94 8.70
CA ILE A 148 -2.54 -13.16 9.91
C ILE A 148 -4.03 -13.14 10.22
N TYR A 149 -4.40 -13.63 11.43
CA TYR A 149 -5.78 -13.69 11.89
C TYR A 149 -5.87 -13.19 13.33
N ARG A 150 -6.79 -12.28 13.59
CA ARG A 150 -7.09 -11.89 14.97
C ARG A 150 -7.77 -13.02 15.71
N SER A 151 -7.49 -13.17 17.00
CA SER A 151 -8.19 -14.11 17.84
C SER A 151 -8.47 -13.56 19.24
N MET A 152 -9.73 -13.65 19.65
CA MET A 152 -10.24 -13.14 20.90
C MET A 152 -9.98 -14.12 22.04
N PHE A 153 -9.52 -13.65 23.18
CA PHE A 153 -9.37 -14.44 24.39
C PHE A 153 -10.74 -14.89 24.93
N ARG A 154 -10.85 -16.14 25.38
CA ARG A 154 -12.09 -16.69 25.94
C ARG A 154 -11.89 -17.31 27.32
N SER A 155 -10.80 -18.04 27.52
CA SER A 155 -10.43 -18.65 28.78
C SER A 155 -8.93 -18.95 28.84
N LYS A 156 -8.45 -19.59 29.89
CA LYS A 156 -7.03 -19.97 30.06
C LYS A 156 -6.45 -20.74 28.86
N ASN A 157 -7.28 -21.50 28.15
CA ASN A 157 -6.86 -22.36 27.06
C ASN A 157 -7.80 -22.32 25.85
N GLU A 158 -8.65 -21.31 25.74
CA GLU A 158 -9.58 -21.18 24.61
C GLU A 158 -9.56 -19.76 24.02
N LYS A 159 -9.73 -19.70 22.71
CA LYS A 159 -9.88 -18.48 21.91
C LYS A 159 -10.97 -18.66 20.87
N SER A 160 -11.45 -17.55 20.31
CA SER A 160 -12.17 -17.53 19.04
C SER A 160 -11.35 -16.81 17.98
N VAL A 161 -11.44 -17.26 16.73
CA VAL A 161 -10.64 -16.72 15.62
C VAL A 161 -11.54 -16.24 14.49
N ASP A 162 -11.30 -15.03 13.96
CA ASP A 162 -12.06 -14.53 12.81
C ASP A 162 -11.58 -15.15 11.49
N MET A 163 -12.42 -15.97 10.90
CA MET A 163 -12.25 -16.57 9.57
C MET A 163 -13.48 -16.33 8.68
N THR A 164 -14.14 -15.18 8.84
CA THR A 164 -15.37 -14.87 8.08
C THR A 164 -15.10 -14.65 6.59
N CYS A 165 -13.91 -14.22 6.20
CA CYS A 165 -13.57 -14.05 4.79
C CYS A 165 -13.47 -15.40 4.06
N THR A 166 -14.25 -15.56 3.00
CA THR A 166 -14.37 -16.83 2.26
C THR A 166 -13.14 -17.18 1.42
N SER A 167 -12.32 -16.21 1.08
CA SER A 167 -11.10 -16.40 0.27
C SER A 167 -9.87 -16.81 1.09
N HIS A 168 -9.97 -16.86 2.40
CA HIS A 168 -8.86 -17.25 3.26
C HIS A 168 -8.56 -18.74 3.16
N ARG A 169 -7.32 -19.11 2.83
CA ARG A 169 -6.91 -20.52 2.70
C ARG A 169 -7.07 -21.30 4.01
N GLN A 170 -6.81 -20.70 5.18
CA GLN A 170 -7.04 -21.32 6.49
C GLN A 170 -8.50 -21.77 6.69
N ARG A 171 -9.47 -21.00 6.20
CA ARG A 171 -10.88 -21.41 6.18
C ARG A 171 -11.11 -22.60 5.26
N ILE A 172 -10.45 -22.65 4.11
CA ILE A 172 -10.50 -23.78 3.18
C ILE A 172 -9.96 -25.04 3.86
N HIS A 173 -8.81 -24.93 4.56
CA HIS A 173 -8.24 -26.04 5.34
C HIS A 173 -9.20 -26.53 6.44
N ALA A 174 -9.84 -25.61 7.17
CA ALA A 174 -10.83 -25.96 8.19
C ALA A 174 -12.04 -26.69 7.59
N MET A 175 -12.55 -26.23 6.44
CA MET A 175 -13.65 -26.88 5.74
C MET A 175 -13.26 -28.27 5.22
N ALA A 176 -12.05 -28.44 4.70
CA ALA A 176 -11.54 -29.74 4.25
C ALA A 176 -11.38 -30.73 5.42
N ALA A 177 -10.92 -30.27 6.58
CA ALA A 177 -10.85 -31.09 7.80
C ALA A 177 -12.26 -31.51 8.28
N ALA A 178 -13.18 -30.54 8.34
CA ALA A 178 -14.58 -30.80 8.74
C ALA A 178 -15.28 -31.81 7.84
N ALA A 179 -15.04 -31.77 6.52
CA ALA A 179 -15.57 -32.71 5.55
C ALA A 179 -15.12 -34.18 5.82
N LYS A 180 -13.97 -34.33 6.50
CA LYS A 180 -13.46 -35.64 6.97
C LYS A 180 -13.90 -36.00 8.38
N GLY A 181 -14.72 -35.18 9.03
CA GLY A 181 -15.11 -35.36 10.45
C GLY A 181 -13.97 -35.10 11.42
N GLN A 182 -12.96 -34.28 11.03
CA GLN A 182 -11.77 -33.99 11.80
C GLN A 182 -11.70 -32.48 12.15
N ASN A 183 -11.06 -32.17 13.26
CA ASN A 183 -10.64 -30.83 13.59
C ASN A 183 -9.31 -30.51 12.88
N LEU A 184 -8.94 -29.23 12.78
CA LEU A 184 -7.71 -28.81 12.12
C LEU A 184 -6.63 -28.47 13.16
N GLU A 185 -5.45 -29.06 13.02
CA GLU A 185 -4.28 -28.65 13.80
C GLU A 185 -3.74 -27.33 13.28
N VAL A 186 -3.55 -26.37 14.18
CA VAL A 186 -3.11 -25.00 13.86
C VAL A 186 -2.05 -24.56 14.87
N ALA A 187 -0.95 -24.03 14.40
CA ALA A 187 -0.01 -23.29 15.23
C ALA A 187 -0.25 -21.77 15.06
N MET A 188 -0.32 -21.06 16.18
CA MET A 188 -0.32 -19.59 16.21
C MET A 188 1.05 -19.10 16.63
N VAL A 189 1.78 -18.45 15.73
CA VAL A 189 3.10 -17.87 16.02
C VAL A 189 2.91 -16.39 16.31
N ILE A 190 3.36 -15.94 17.48
CA ILE A 190 3.36 -14.55 17.94
C ILE A 190 4.80 -14.09 18.08
N GLY A 191 5.16 -13.03 17.39
CA GLY A 191 6.52 -12.50 17.35
C GLY A 191 7.39 -13.10 16.25
N GLY A 192 7.85 -12.24 15.38
CA GLY A 192 8.74 -12.50 14.25
C GLY A 192 9.09 -11.21 13.51
N PRO A 193 10.15 -11.21 12.68
CA PRO A 193 10.52 -10.04 11.90
C PRO A 193 9.44 -9.68 10.89
N ILE A 194 9.45 -8.42 10.42
CA ILE A 194 8.46 -7.91 9.45
C ILE A 194 8.35 -8.76 8.18
N LEU A 195 9.44 -9.39 7.74
CA LEU A 195 9.45 -10.22 6.53
C LEU A 195 8.57 -11.46 6.66
N ASP A 196 8.41 -12.03 7.87
CA ASP A 196 7.50 -13.14 8.13
C ASP A 196 6.05 -12.71 7.82
N LYS A 197 5.68 -11.53 8.31
CA LYS A 197 4.33 -10.98 8.14
C LYS A 197 4.04 -10.60 6.69
N ILE A 198 4.98 -9.91 6.04
CA ILE A 198 4.84 -9.53 4.64
C ILE A 198 4.73 -10.76 3.75
N SER A 199 5.55 -11.80 3.97
CA SER A 199 5.50 -13.02 3.18
C SER A 199 4.18 -13.79 3.33
N ALA A 200 3.54 -13.70 4.50
CA ALA A 200 2.23 -14.29 4.75
C ALA A 200 1.06 -13.58 4.04
N LEU A 201 1.27 -12.34 3.62
CA LEU A 201 0.25 -11.53 2.95
C LEU A 201 0.34 -11.58 1.43
N VAL A 202 1.47 -12.02 0.85
CA VAL A 202 1.62 -12.07 -0.60
C VAL A 202 0.66 -13.08 -1.24
N GLY A 203 0.05 -12.68 -2.35
CA GLY A 203 -0.80 -13.57 -3.14
C GLY A 203 0.00 -14.62 -3.89
N VAL A 204 -0.17 -15.91 -3.54
CA VAL A 204 0.44 -17.03 -4.23
C VAL A 204 -0.61 -18.09 -4.58
N PRO A 205 -0.38 -18.95 -5.60
CA PRO A 205 -1.27 -20.07 -5.91
C PRO A 205 -1.51 -20.97 -4.70
N GLY A 206 -2.70 -21.56 -4.59
CA GLY A 206 -3.10 -22.37 -3.44
C GLY A 206 -2.31 -23.67 -3.23
N ASP A 207 -1.58 -24.13 -4.22
CA ASP A 207 -0.66 -25.26 -4.17
C ASP A 207 0.79 -24.89 -3.79
N THR A 208 1.02 -23.62 -3.46
CA THR A 208 2.33 -23.11 -3.04
C THR A 208 2.50 -23.29 -1.53
N ASP A 209 3.64 -23.84 -1.13
CA ASP A 209 4.08 -23.89 0.26
C ASP A 209 4.59 -22.50 0.69
N ASP A 210 3.93 -21.88 1.66
CA ASP A 210 4.25 -20.53 2.10
C ASP A 210 5.62 -20.42 2.80
N PHE A 211 6.15 -21.50 3.33
CA PHE A 211 7.50 -21.51 3.91
C PHE A 211 8.59 -21.42 2.85
N GLU A 212 8.34 -21.94 1.65
CA GLU A 212 9.25 -21.72 0.51
C GLU A 212 9.24 -20.23 0.07
N VAL A 213 8.06 -19.58 0.16
CA VAL A 213 7.92 -18.15 -0.09
C VAL A 213 8.72 -17.35 0.94
N LEU A 214 8.60 -17.70 2.23
CA LEU A 214 9.40 -17.09 3.31
C LEU A 214 10.90 -17.20 3.02
N GLY A 215 11.37 -18.37 2.57
CA GLY A 215 12.76 -18.55 2.15
C GLY A 215 13.20 -17.59 1.04
N GLY A 216 12.31 -17.25 0.10
CA GLY A 216 12.53 -16.22 -0.91
C GLY A 216 12.67 -14.81 -0.33
N PHE A 217 11.89 -14.49 0.70
CA PHE A 217 12.01 -13.20 1.41
C PHE A 217 13.32 -13.10 2.19
N TYR A 218 13.78 -14.18 2.79
CA TYR A 218 15.06 -14.23 3.49
C TYR A 218 16.26 -14.29 2.55
N GLY A 219 16.08 -14.79 1.33
CA GLY A 219 17.19 -15.13 0.42
C GLY A 219 17.99 -16.36 0.89
N ALA A 220 17.38 -17.18 1.77
CA ALA A 220 17.97 -18.40 2.36
C ALA A 220 16.85 -19.32 2.86
N PRO A 221 17.10 -20.65 3.05
CA PRO A 221 16.13 -21.55 3.65
C PRO A 221 15.65 -21.08 5.01
N ALA A 222 14.32 -21.08 5.21
CA ALA A 222 13.73 -20.82 6.52
C ALA A 222 13.97 -22.03 7.44
N LYS A 223 14.42 -21.79 8.68
CA LYS A 223 14.62 -22.85 9.68
C LYS A 223 13.32 -23.08 10.42
N MET A 224 12.84 -24.33 10.36
CA MET A 224 11.57 -24.74 10.93
C MET A 224 11.79 -25.80 12.01
N VAL A 225 10.95 -25.77 13.05
CA VAL A 225 10.95 -26.79 14.12
C VAL A 225 9.55 -27.38 14.27
N LYS A 226 9.48 -28.66 14.60
CA LYS A 226 8.20 -29.35 14.81
C LYS A 226 7.56 -28.91 16.13
N CYS A 227 6.24 -28.70 16.13
CA CYS A 227 5.45 -28.49 17.32
C CYS A 227 5.50 -29.69 18.28
N GLU A 228 5.13 -29.48 19.54
CA GLU A 228 5.20 -30.47 20.62
C GLU A 228 3.99 -31.41 20.66
N THR A 229 2.80 -30.91 20.31
CA THR A 229 1.52 -31.65 20.50
C THR A 229 0.73 -31.81 19.22
N ILE A 230 1.15 -31.17 18.14
CA ILE A 230 0.50 -31.18 16.83
C ILE A 230 1.52 -31.45 15.70
N ASP A 231 1.04 -31.97 14.57
CA ASP A 231 1.92 -32.25 13.41
C ASP A 231 2.04 -31.05 12.47
N VAL A 232 2.48 -29.92 13.04
CA VAL A 232 2.71 -28.66 12.32
C VAL A 232 4.16 -28.18 12.58
N MET A 233 4.79 -27.62 11.55
CA MET A 233 6.10 -26.96 11.65
C MET A 233 5.90 -25.47 11.88
N VAL A 234 6.80 -24.85 12.64
CA VAL A 234 6.81 -23.40 12.92
C VAL A 234 8.21 -22.82 12.74
N PRO A 235 8.36 -21.52 12.46
CA PRO A 235 9.68 -20.87 12.44
C PRO A 235 10.43 -21.09 13.75
N ALA A 236 11.66 -21.57 13.65
CA ALA A 236 12.48 -21.92 14.82
C ALA A 236 12.78 -20.70 15.72
N ASN A 237 12.84 -19.51 15.14
CA ASN A 237 13.10 -18.25 15.84
C ASN A 237 11.85 -17.49 16.27
N ALA A 238 10.68 -18.14 16.28
CA ALA A 238 9.47 -17.55 16.85
C ALA A 238 9.69 -17.15 18.33
N GLU A 239 9.00 -16.12 18.78
CA GLU A 239 9.03 -15.70 20.18
C GLU A 239 8.14 -16.59 21.05
N LEU A 240 6.91 -16.82 20.58
CA LEU A 240 5.86 -17.59 21.24
C LEU A 240 5.06 -18.38 20.21
N VAL A 241 4.74 -19.63 20.53
CA VAL A 241 3.88 -20.52 19.75
C VAL A 241 2.75 -21.05 20.62
N LEU A 242 1.50 -20.88 20.17
CA LEU A 242 0.35 -21.56 20.72
C LEU A 242 -0.02 -22.71 19.78
N GLU A 243 0.07 -23.95 20.27
CA GLU A 243 -0.32 -25.14 19.52
C GLU A 243 -1.78 -25.42 19.78
N CYS A 244 -2.59 -25.35 18.73
CA CYS A 244 -4.04 -25.30 18.83
C CYS A 244 -4.71 -26.41 18.04
N GLU A 245 -5.93 -26.73 18.45
CA GLU A 245 -6.93 -27.46 17.68
C GLU A 245 -8.08 -26.51 17.34
N LEU A 246 -8.25 -26.19 16.05
CA LEU A 246 -9.40 -25.46 15.53
C LEU A 246 -10.56 -26.44 15.40
N MET A 247 -11.67 -26.18 16.09
CA MET A 247 -12.83 -27.05 16.19
C MET A 247 -13.67 -26.99 14.90
N ALA A 248 -13.07 -27.46 13.80
CA ALA A 248 -13.67 -27.39 12.47
C ALA A 248 -15.00 -28.17 12.37
N THR A 249 -15.14 -29.25 13.13
CA THR A 249 -16.37 -30.07 13.19
C THR A 249 -17.53 -29.35 13.89
N GLU A 250 -17.26 -28.37 14.75
CA GLU A 250 -18.29 -27.53 15.37
C GLU A 250 -18.76 -26.41 14.45
N GLY A 251 -18.03 -26.15 13.35
CA GLY A 251 -18.29 -25.05 12.44
C GLY A 251 -18.05 -23.67 13.08
N MET A 252 -18.62 -22.64 12.46
CA MET A 252 -18.60 -21.27 13.00
C MET A 252 -19.74 -21.08 14.01
N SER A 253 -19.58 -21.58 15.22
CA SER A 253 -20.59 -21.59 16.28
C SER A 253 -20.19 -20.81 17.54
N PHE A 254 -18.99 -20.25 17.56
CA PHE A 254 -18.40 -19.62 18.74
C PHE A 254 -18.32 -18.11 18.57
N ASP A 255 -18.73 -17.35 19.58
CA ASP A 255 -18.80 -15.89 19.51
C ASP A 255 -17.42 -15.24 19.37
N GLU A 256 -17.34 -14.23 18.51
CA GLU A 256 -16.17 -13.38 18.26
C GLU A 256 -16.61 -11.95 17.98
N GLY A 257 -15.90 -10.97 18.49
CA GLY A 257 -16.20 -9.56 18.33
C GLY A 257 -17.04 -8.97 19.47
N PRO A 258 -17.40 -7.67 19.37
CA PRO A 258 -16.92 -6.71 18.37
C PRO A 258 -15.41 -6.46 18.46
N TYR A 259 -14.82 -5.93 17.40
CA TYR A 259 -13.40 -5.60 17.29
C TYR A 259 -13.21 -4.27 16.54
N GLY A 260 -12.33 -3.40 17.03
CA GLY A 260 -11.94 -2.17 16.34
C GLY A 260 -11.13 -2.47 15.09
N GLU A 261 -11.74 -2.26 13.92
CA GLU A 261 -11.22 -2.67 12.63
C GLU A 261 -10.19 -1.68 12.07
N TYR A 262 -9.44 -2.11 11.07
CA TYR A 262 -8.47 -1.28 10.35
C TYR A 262 -9.11 -0.04 9.69
N THR A 263 -10.41 -0.05 9.50
CA THR A 263 -11.16 1.10 8.99
C THR A 263 -11.28 2.25 10.00
N GLY A 264 -10.82 2.07 11.24
CA GLY A 264 -11.04 2.99 12.35
C GLY A 264 -12.46 2.91 12.93
N MET A 265 -13.22 1.91 12.54
CA MET A 265 -14.61 1.70 12.95
C MET A 265 -14.82 0.26 13.41
N TYR A 266 -15.91 0.02 14.15
CA TYR A 266 -16.36 -1.35 14.44
C TYR A 266 -17.16 -1.86 13.24
N GLY A 267 -16.51 -2.55 12.33
CA GLY A 267 -17.07 -3.05 11.08
C GLY A 267 -17.94 -4.29 11.24
N GLY A 268 -18.96 -4.22 12.06
CA GLY A 268 -19.84 -5.31 12.46
C GLY A 268 -19.83 -5.50 13.96
N GLY A 269 -20.83 -6.20 14.48
CA GLY A 269 -20.94 -6.55 15.88
C GLY A 269 -20.28 -7.90 16.19
N MET A 270 -20.83 -8.58 17.17
CA MET A 270 -20.49 -9.96 17.47
C MET A 270 -20.85 -10.87 16.28
N LYS A 271 -19.96 -11.81 15.95
CA LYS A 271 -20.11 -12.79 14.88
C LYS A 271 -19.94 -14.19 15.43
N HIS A 272 -20.46 -15.18 14.72
CA HIS A 272 -20.09 -16.58 14.97
C HIS A 272 -18.84 -16.92 14.15
N ASN A 273 -17.87 -17.56 14.81
CA ASN A 273 -16.58 -17.93 14.26
C ASN A 273 -16.10 -19.27 14.79
N TYR A 274 -14.90 -19.70 14.43
CA TYR A 274 -14.33 -20.95 14.90
C TYR A 274 -13.79 -20.81 16.32
N ARG A 275 -13.97 -21.88 17.11
CA ARG A 275 -13.36 -22.08 18.41
C ARG A 275 -11.97 -22.68 18.26
N LEU A 276 -11.02 -22.17 19.04
CA LEU A 276 -9.67 -22.70 19.17
C LEU A 276 -9.46 -23.24 20.58
N LYS A 277 -8.95 -24.47 20.71
CA LYS A 277 -8.44 -25.03 21.94
C LYS A 277 -6.93 -25.05 21.91
N VAL A 278 -6.26 -24.42 22.90
CA VAL A 278 -4.82 -24.38 23.02
C VAL A 278 -4.35 -25.60 23.80
N LYS A 279 -3.53 -26.44 23.18
CA LYS A 279 -3.01 -27.71 23.72
C LYS A 279 -1.62 -27.54 24.36
N ALA A 280 -0.84 -26.60 23.82
CA ALA A 280 0.48 -26.25 24.35
C ALA A 280 0.79 -24.79 24.08
N MET A 281 1.63 -24.23 24.92
CA MET A 281 2.24 -22.91 24.77
C MET A 281 3.74 -23.06 24.92
N THR A 282 4.52 -22.68 23.90
CA THR A 282 5.96 -22.75 23.93
C THR A 282 6.56 -21.39 23.61
N TYR A 283 7.62 -21.00 24.29
CA TYR A 283 8.23 -19.68 24.08
C TYR A 283 9.70 -19.66 24.51
N ARG A 284 10.42 -18.67 24.02
CA ARG A 284 11.82 -18.45 24.40
C ARG A 284 11.92 -17.78 25.77
N LYS A 285 13.07 -17.88 26.42
CA LYS A 285 13.37 -17.08 27.61
C LYS A 285 13.40 -15.60 27.23
N ASN A 286 12.80 -14.75 28.08
CA ASN A 286 12.62 -13.31 27.86
C ASN A 286 11.91 -13.02 26.52
N PRO A 287 10.69 -13.50 26.32
CA PRO A 287 9.99 -13.42 25.07
C PRO A 287 9.47 -12.00 24.81
N ILE A 288 9.45 -11.61 23.54
CA ILE A 288 8.82 -10.38 23.07
C ILE A 288 7.43 -10.73 22.55
N TYR A 289 6.39 -10.30 23.25
CA TYR A 289 5.03 -10.40 22.75
C TYR A 289 4.80 -9.32 21.70
N GLN A 290 4.54 -9.73 20.46
CA GLN A 290 4.26 -8.79 19.38
C GLN A 290 2.77 -8.55 19.26
N HIS A 291 2.38 -7.26 19.18
CA HIS A 291 1.00 -6.82 19.01
C HIS A 291 0.90 -5.94 17.77
N CYS A 292 -0.17 -6.12 17.01
CA CYS A 292 -0.49 -5.32 15.84
C CYS A 292 -1.47 -4.21 16.26
N THR A 293 -1.05 -2.96 16.17
CA THR A 293 -1.94 -1.82 16.41
C THR A 293 -2.82 -1.62 15.17
N ILE A 294 -4.13 -1.69 15.35
CA ILE A 294 -5.11 -1.62 14.25
C ILE A 294 -6.25 -0.71 14.67
N GLY A 295 -6.81 0.07 13.75
CA GLY A 295 -7.95 0.94 14.02
C GLY A 295 -7.58 2.24 14.73
N GLY A 296 -8.38 2.66 15.72
CA GLY A 296 -8.17 3.91 16.45
C GLY A 296 -8.62 5.16 15.69
N MET A 297 -8.25 6.33 16.21
CA MET A 297 -8.64 7.63 15.65
C MET A 297 -7.84 7.99 14.39
N HIS A 298 -6.66 7.39 14.22
CA HIS A 298 -5.76 7.64 13.09
C HIS A 298 -5.34 6.33 12.43
N PRO A 299 -6.27 5.57 11.82
CA PRO A 299 -6.01 4.21 11.33
C PRO A 299 -4.94 4.15 10.21
N TRP A 300 -4.63 5.27 9.56
CA TRP A 300 -3.55 5.38 8.57
C TRP A 300 -2.14 5.46 9.18
N TYR A 301 -2.00 5.43 10.51
CA TYR A 301 -0.75 5.33 11.25
C TYR A 301 -0.70 4.07 12.11
N THR A 302 -1.32 3.00 11.69
CA THR A 302 -1.37 1.73 12.43
C THR A 302 -0.66 0.62 11.66
N ASP A 303 -0.47 -0.51 12.33
CA ASP A 303 0.12 -1.70 11.73
C ASP A 303 -0.70 -2.29 10.57
N ASN A 304 -1.91 -1.78 10.33
CA ASN A 304 -2.67 -2.08 9.11
C ASN A 304 -1.91 -1.69 7.82
N MET A 305 -0.96 -0.76 7.92
CA MET A 305 -0.07 -0.41 6.81
C MET A 305 0.68 -1.62 6.23
N LEU A 306 0.80 -2.71 6.99
CA LEU A 306 1.33 -3.99 6.54
C LEU A 306 0.61 -4.57 5.30
N GLN A 307 -0.67 -4.28 5.11
CA GLN A 307 -1.43 -4.76 3.95
C GLN A 307 -1.09 -4.02 2.65
N LEU A 308 -0.60 -2.79 2.73
CA LEU A 308 -0.39 -1.94 1.56
C LEU A 308 0.59 -2.55 0.55
N PRO A 309 1.80 -2.99 0.93
CA PRO A 309 2.72 -3.60 -0.02
C PRO A 309 2.19 -4.91 -0.63
N ALA A 310 1.34 -5.66 0.08
CA ALA A 310 0.71 -6.86 -0.45
C ALA A 310 -0.28 -6.54 -1.57
N ILE A 311 -1.11 -5.50 -1.39
CA ILE A 311 -2.03 -5.03 -2.41
C ILE A 311 -1.27 -4.46 -3.61
N GLU A 312 -0.23 -3.66 -3.36
CA GLU A 312 0.64 -3.15 -4.42
C GLU A 312 1.28 -4.28 -5.23
N ALA A 313 1.71 -5.36 -4.56
CA ALA A 313 2.29 -6.54 -5.22
C ALA A 313 1.26 -7.30 -6.06
N ASP A 314 0.06 -7.55 -5.52
CA ASP A 314 -1.03 -8.23 -6.24
C ASP A 314 -1.38 -7.46 -7.53
N LEU A 315 -1.56 -6.14 -7.41
CA LEU A 315 -1.92 -5.28 -8.54
C LEU A 315 -0.78 -5.17 -9.55
N TYR A 316 0.46 -4.93 -9.09
CA TYR A 316 1.62 -4.85 -9.96
C TYR A 316 1.83 -6.17 -10.73
N GLY A 317 1.74 -7.30 -10.05
CA GLY A 317 1.89 -8.61 -10.65
C GLY A 317 0.82 -8.90 -11.71
N ALA A 318 -0.44 -8.59 -11.43
CA ALA A 318 -1.56 -8.79 -12.36
C ALA A 318 -1.46 -7.89 -13.59
N LEU A 319 -1.14 -6.61 -13.43
CA LEU A 319 -0.96 -5.66 -14.53
C LEU A 319 0.19 -6.10 -15.46
N ARG A 320 1.34 -6.49 -14.88
CA ARG A 320 2.48 -7.00 -15.65
C ARG A 320 2.16 -8.28 -16.41
N LEU A 321 1.43 -9.21 -15.79
CA LEU A 321 1.03 -10.47 -16.42
C LEU A 321 0.09 -10.23 -17.61
N ALA A 322 -0.76 -9.21 -17.53
CA ALA A 322 -1.68 -8.82 -18.61
C ALA A 322 -1.02 -7.99 -19.72
N GLY A 323 0.29 -7.70 -19.64
CA GLY A 323 1.04 -6.95 -20.64
C GLY A 323 0.90 -5.43 -20.52
N ILE A 324 0.33 -4.90 -19.44
CA ILE A 324 0.29 -3.46 -19.18
C ILE A 324 1.70 -2.99 -18.79
N ASP A 325 2.17 -1.91 -19.40
CA ASP A 325 3.44 -1.28 -19.03
C ASP A 325 3.28 -0.43 -17.76
N VAL A 326 3.13 -1.15 -16.63
CA VAL A 326 3.02 -0.55 -15.30
C VAL A 326 4.40 -0.23 -14.74
N MET A 327 4.60 1.01 -14.32
CA MET A 327 5.83 1.50 -13.71
C MET A 327 5.81 1.35 -12.20
N GLU A 328 4.73 1.83 -11.57
CA GLU A 328 4.55 1.88 -10.14
C GLU A 328 3.08 1.61 -9.77
N VAL A 329 2.89 1.04 -8.60
CA VAL A 329 1.58 0.91 -7.95
C VAL A 329 1.71 1.42 -6.54
N ARG A 330 0.72 2.17 -6.07
CA ARG A 330 0.65 2.69 -4.71
C ARG A 330 -0.74 2.45 -4.11
N SER A 331 -0.77 1.95 -2.89
CA SER A 331 -1.95 2.01 -2.02
C SER A 331 -1.70 3.08 -0.96
N PRO A 332 -2.35 4.25 -1.03
CA PRO A 332 -2.08 5.34 -0.09
C PRO A 332 -2.57 5.00 1.32
N ALA A 333 -1.80 5.41 2.34
CA ALA A 333 -2.13 5.14 3.74
C ALA A 333 -3.55 5.59 4.13
N GLY A 334 -3.93 6.81 3.74
CA GLY A 334 -5.27 7.35 4.00
C GLY A 334 -6.41 6.63 3.27
N GLY A 335 -6.08 5.80 2.27
CA GLY A 335 -7.03 4.95 1.57
C GLY A 335 -7.35 3.64 2.29
N LEU A 336 -6.62 3.31 3.36
CA LEU A 336 -6.82 2.13 4.20
C LEU A 336 -7.03 0.86 3.37
N SER A 337 -6.15 0.62 2.39
CA SER A 337 -6.22 -0.50 1.45
C SER A 337 -7.39 -0.48 0.45
N ASN A 338 -8.36 0.41 0.61
CA ASN A 338 -9.52 0.53 -0.29
C ASN A 338 -9.30 1.44 -1.49
N ILE A 339 -8.18 2.15 -1.55
CA ILE A 339 -7.78 2.99 -2.68
C ILE A 339 -6.43 2.51 -3.21
N ALA A 340 -6.29 2.45 -4.53
CA ALA A 340 -5.01 2.17 -5.17
C ALA A 340 -4.81 2.98 -6.45
N TYR A 341 -3.57 3.32 -6.72
CA TYR A 341 -3.10 4.06 -7.89
C TYR A 341 -2.16 3.20 -8.71
N ALA A 342 -2.23 3.31 -10.03
CA ALA A 342 -1.22 2.74 -10.93
C ALA A 342 -0.70 3.82 -11.88
N LYS A 343 0.61 3.88 -12.03
CA LYS A 343 1.31 4.69 -13.03
C LYS A 343 1.69 3.79 -14.20
N ILE A 344 1.17 4.10 -15.40
CA ILE A 344 1.38 3.30 -16.59
C ILE A 344 1.88 4.14 -17.77
N ARG A 345 2.47 3.47 -18.76
CA ARG A 345 2.65 4.01 -20.11
C ARG A 345 1.66 3.32 -21.04
N PRO A 346 0.52 3.94 -21.33
CA PRO A 346 -0.45 3.33 -22.21
C PRO A 346 0.10 3.29 -23.65
N LEU A 347 0.00 2.14 -24.30
CA LEU A 347 0.34 1.93 -25.70
C LEU A 347 -0.89 2.09 -26.60
N GLY A 348 -2.08 1.91 -26.03
CA GLY A 348 -3.35 2.04 -26.70
C GLY A 348 -4.43 2.69 -25.84
N ALA A 349 -5.45 3.25 -26.46
CA ALA A 349 -6.55 3.94 -25.78
C ALA A 349 -7.36 3.05 -24.81
N GLY A 350 -7.24 1.73 -24.92
CA GLY A 350 -7.93 0.76 -24.05
C GLY A 350 -7.16 0.36 -22.80
N ASP A 351 -5.85 0.63 -22.73
CA ASP A 351 -4.96 0.10 -21.68
C ASP A 351 -5.36 0.57 -20.28
N ALA A 352 -5.76 1.83 -20.14
CA ALA A 352 -6.22 2.38 -18.87
C ALA A 352 -7.47 1.66 -18.35
N LYS A 353 -8.45 1.40 -19.23
CA LYS A 353 -9.68 0.67 -18.85
C LYS A 353 -9.40 -0.78 -18.50
N GLN A 354 -8.51 -1.44 -19.25
CA GLN A 354 -8.07 -2.80 -18.94
C GLN A 354 -7.34 -2.85 -17.60
N ALA A 355 -6.44 -1.92 -17.34
CA ALA A 355 -5.74 -1.81 -16.06
C ALA A 355 -6.72 -1.63 -14.89
N LEU A 356 -7.71 -0.73 -15.02
CA LEU A 356 -8.74 -0.52 -14.00
C LEU A 356 -9.55 -1.78 -13.74
N GLY A 357 -9.98 -2.50 -14.78
CA GLY A 357 -10.71 -3.76 -14.64
C GLY A 357 -9.92 -4.80 -13.83
N LEU A 358 -8.63 -4.94 -14.12
CA LEU A 358 -7.73 -5.83 -13.38
C LEU A 358 -7.55 -5.37 -11.94
N MET A 359 -7.25 -4.10 -11.70
CA MET A 359 -7.03 -3.57 -10.35
C MET A 359 -8.24 -3.79 -9.44
N LEU A 360 -9.46 -3.70 -9.97
CA LEU A 360 -10.69 -3.87 -9.20
C LEU A 360 -11.04 -5.33 -8.91
N THR A 361 -10.44 -6.31 -9.61
CA THR A 361 -10.90 -7.71 -9.56
C THR A 361 -9.81 -8.74 -9.25
N CYS A 362 -8.53 -8.41 -9.36
CA CYS A 362 -7.45 -9.42 -9.29
C CYS A 362 -7.05 -9.81 -7.87
N SER A 363 -7.24 -8.94 -6.87
CA SER A 363 -6.77 -9.22 -5.51
C SER A 363 -7.67 -10.25 -4.80
N LYS A 364 -7.03 -11.25 -4.18
CA LYS A 364 -7.73 -12.27 -3.39
C LYS A 364 -8.48 -11.70 -2.18
N GLN A 365 -8.07 -10.54 -1.68
CA GLN A 365 -8.72 -9.86 -0.55
C GLN A 365 -9.93 -9.03 -0.97
N GLY A 366 -10.21 -8.92 -2.28
CA GLY A 366 -11.29 -8.11 -2.79
C GLY A 366 -11.01 -6.59 -2.69
N LEU A 367 -9.76 -6.18 -2.62
CA LEU A 367 -9.31 -4.78 -2.58
C LEU A 367 -8.58 -4.40 -3.89
N PRO A 368 -8.53 -3.15 -4.30
CA PRO A 368 -9.20 -1.97 -3.71
C PRO A 368 -10.68 -1.86 -4.12
N LYS A 369 -11.41 -0.94 -3.46
CA LYS A 369 -12.76 -0.52 -3.88
C LYS A 369 -12.73 0.63 -4.88
N VAL A 370 -11.68 1.45 -4.82
CA VAL A 370 -11.43 2.59 -5.71
C VAL A 370 -10.06 2.43 -6.36
N ALA A 371 -9.99 2.45 -7.67
CA ALA A 371 -8.75 2.39 -8.44
C ALA A 371 -8.61 3.62 -9.34
N MET A 372 -7.40 4.16 -9.47
CA MET A 372 -7.08 5.24 -10.39
C MET A 372 -5.84 4.91 -11.20
N VAL A 373 -5.84 5.27 -12.48
CA VAL A 373 -4.71 5.05 -13.40
C VAL A 373 -4.23 6.36 -13.96
N PHE A 374 -2.90 6.57 -13.96
CA PHE A 374 -2.22 7.79 -14.37
C PHE A 374 -1.11 7.49 -15.38
N ASN A 375 -0.74 8.50 -16.19
CA ASN A 375 0.46 8.44 -17.01
C ASN A 375 1.75 8.60 -16.18
N ASP A 376 2.88 8.37 -16.82
CA ASP A 376 4.23 8.44 -16.27
C ASP A 376 4.66 9.83 -15.78
N ASP A 377 3.98 10.89 -16.21
CA ASP A 377 4.24 12.27 -15.80
C ASP A 377 3.56 12.68 -14.47
N VAL A 378 2.80 11.78 -13.84
CA VAL A 378 2.19 12.01 -12.53
C VAL A 378 3.00 11.29 -11.45
N ASP A 379 3.42 12.03 -10.43
CA ASP A 379 3.96 11.41 -9.23
C ASP A 379 2.81 10.87 -8.37
N ILE A 380 2.59 9.56 -8.41
CA ILE A 380 1.52 8.91 -7.62
C ILE A 380 1.85 8.80 -6.12
N TRP A 381 3.06 9.20 -5.69
CA TRP A 381 3.48 9.26 -4.29
C TRP A 381 3.24 10.64 -3.67
N ASP A 382 2.90 11.64 -4.49
CA ASP A 382 2.42 12.96 -4.07
C ASP A 382 0.90 13.03 -4.21
N ASP A 383 0.18 13.08 -3.08
CA ASP A 383 -1.29 13.15 -3.07
C ASP A 383 -1.83 14.44 -3.74
N GLN A 384 -1.06 15.53 -3.75
CA GLN A 384 -1.43 16.76 -4.45
C GLN A 384 -1.37 16.58 -5.97
N ALA A 385 -0.33 15.89 -6.46
CA ALA A 385 -0.20 15.57 -7.89
C ALA A 385 -1.33 14.63 -8.35
N VAL A 386 -1.70 13.65 -7.52
CA VAL A 386 -2.83 12.74 -7.76
C VAL A 386 -4.15 13.51 -7.86
N LEU A 387 -4.45 14.35 -6.88
CA LEU A 387 -5.68 15.15 -6.85
C LEU A 387 -5.75 16.12 -8.04
N ALA A 388 -4.65 16.79 -8.39
CA ALA A 388 -4.58 17.68 -9.55
C ALA A 388 -4.83 16.92 -10.86
N ALA A 389 -4.22 15.74 -11.03
CA ALA A 389 -4.43 14.91 -12.23
C ALA A 389 -5.89 14.42 -12.31
N MET A 390 -6.45 13.94 -11.19
CA MET A 390 -7.86 13.55 -11.12
C MET A 390 -8.79 14.70 -11.50
N ALA A 391 -8.54 15.91 -11.01
CA ALA A 391 -9.40 17.07 -11.25
C ALA A 391 -9.45 17.49 -12.73
N PHE A 392 -8.36 17.30 -13.49
CA PHE A 392 -8.24 17.83 -14.85
C PHE A 392 -8.16 16.78 -15.97
N ARG A 393 -8.01 15.49 -15.62
CA ARG A 393 -7.89 14.41 -16.61
C ARG A 393 -9.04 13.42 -16.57
N TYR A 394 -9.88 13.43 -15.52
CA TYR A 394 -11.00 12.51 -15.35
C TYR A 394 -12.33 13.17 -15.77
N MET A 395 -13.05 12.53 -16.68
CA MET A 395 -14.41 12.88 -17.07
C MET A 395 -15.38 11.75 -16.69
N PRO A 396 -16.28 11.97 -15.70
CA PRO A 396 -17.07 10.91 -15.09
C PRO A 396 -17.93 10.08 -16.06
N ASP A 397 -18.44 10.70 -17.12
CA ASP A 397 -19.33 10.05 -18.10
C ASP A 397 -18.64 9.04 -19.01
N ARG A 398 -17.34 9.18 -19.24
CA ARG A 398 -16.59 8.32 -20.16
C ARG A 398 -15.40 7.60 -19.52
N ASP A 399 -14.83 8.17 -18.44
CA ASP A 399 -13.56 7.71 -17.86
C ASP A 399 -13.79 6.84 -16.63
N THR A 400 -15.06 6.51 -16.31
CA THR A 400 -15.45 5.63 -15.21
C THR A 400 -15.55 4.17 -15.65
N VAL A 401 -15.02 3.28 -14.81
CA VAL A 401 -15.32 1.85 -14.80
C VAL A 401 -16.07 1.53 -13.51
N LEU A 402 -17.32 1.09 -13.61
CA LEU A 402 -18.14 0.68 -12.47
C LEU A 402 -18.43 -0.82 -12.57
N ILE A 403 -18.04 -1.58 -11.54
CA ILE A 403 -18.33 -3.01 -11.43
C ILE A 403 -19.16 -3.22 -10.18
N LYS A 404 -20.35 -3.80 -10.34
CA LYS A 404 -21.28 -4.09 -9.24
C LYS A 404 -21.04 -5.48 -8.67
N ASP A 405 -21.44 -5.67 -7.44
CA ASP A 405 -21.53 -6.97 -6.75
C ASP A 405 -20.22 -7.75 -6.73
N CYS A 406 -19.12 -7.04 -6.50
CA CYS A 406 -17.79 -7.60 -6.35
C CYS A 406 -17.48 -7.98 -4.91
N ASN A 407 -16.58 -8.96 -4.74
CA ASN A 407 -16.02 -9.28 -3.44
C ASN A 407 -15.26 -8.08 -2.84
N THR A 408 -15.45 -7.85 -1.56
CA THR A 408 -14.71 -6.88 -0.74
C THR A 408 -14.54 -7.42 0.69
N MET A 409 -13.88 -6.66 1.55
CA MET A 409 -13.74 -7.02 2.97
C MET A 409 -15.10 -6.98 3.67
N THR A 410 -15.36 -7.99 4.50
CA THR A 410 -16.62 -8.14 5.27
C THR A 410 -16.82 -7.06 6.33
N VAL A 411 -15.76 -6.31 6.65
CA VAL A 411 -15.74 -5.26 7.68
C VAL A 411 -16.00 -3.85 7.13
N ASP A 412 -16.29 -3.70 5.84
CA ASP A 412 -16.68 -2.42 5.25
C ASP A 412 -18.11 -2.07 5.71
N PRO A 413 -18.30 -1.06 6.58
CA PRO A 413 -19.60 -0.77 7.19
C PRO A 413 -20.64 -0.21 6.21
N LYS A 414 -20.22 0.17 4.99
CA LYS A 414 -21.13 0.69 3.95
C LYS A 414 -21.73 -0.42 3.08
N CYS A 415 -21.22 -1.64 3.14
CA CYS A 415 -21.77 -2.74 2.38
C CYS A 415 -23.13 -3.17 2.94
N ALA A 416 -24.16 -3.20 2.10
CA ALA A 416 -25.49 -3.67 2.48
C ALA A 416 -25.48 -5.19 2.77
N GLU A 417 -24.64 -5.93 2.03
CA GLU A 417 -24.35 -7.34 2.25
C GLU A 417 -22.86 -7.50 2.60
N PRO A 418 -22.51 -8.16 3.71
CA PRO A 418 -21.13 -8.31 4.12
C PRO A 418 -20.27 -8.98 3.04
N GLY A 419 -19.18 -8.32 2.67
CA GLY A 419 -18.26 -8.85 1.67
C GLY A 419 -18.65 -8.61 0.22
N VAL A 420 -19.72 -7.81 -0.05
CA VAL A 420 -20.16 -7.45 -1.40
C VAL A 420 -20.24 -5.94 -1.55
N ALA A 421 -19.56 -5.38 -2.55
CA ALA A 421 -19.56 -3.95 -2.85
C ALA A 421 -19.51 -3.66 -4.34
N SER A 422 -20.01 -2.50 -4.73
CA SER A 422 -19.68 -1.91 -6.02
C SER A 422 -18.30 -1.27 -5.96
N LYS A 423 -17.53 -1.40 -7.05
CA LYS A 423 -16.18 -0.87 -7.18
C LYS A 423 -16.09 0.12 -8.34
N ILE A 424 -15.26 1.16 -8.17
CA ILE A 424 -15.09 2.21 -9.17
C ILE A 424 -13.63 2.34 -9.59
N GLY A 425 -13.40 2.44 -10.90
CA GLY A 425 -12.15 2.79 -11.52
C GLY A 425 -12.25 4.15 -12.21
N MET A 426 -11.23 4.97 -12.08
CA MET A 426 -11.12 6.31 -12.68
C MET A 426 -9.91 6.34 -13.62
N ASP A 427 -10.15 6.56 -14.89
CA ASP A 427 -9.10 6.77 -15.89
C ASP A 427 -8.68 8.24 -15.84
N CYS A 428 -7.55 8.50 -15.20
CA CYS A 428 -6.92 9.80 -15.09
C CYS A 428 -5.71 9.92 -16.04
N THR A 429 -5.69 9.15 -17.13
CA THR A 429 -4.65 9.25 -18.16
C THR A 429 -4.93 10.41 -19.11
N LYS A 430 -3.91 10.80 -19.85
CA LYS A 430 -4.08 11.71 -20.98
C LYS A 430 -4.92 11.02 -22.07
N PRO A 431 -5.90 11.68 -22.63
CA PRO A 431 -6.67 11.06 -23.70
C PRO A 431 -5.79 10.73 -24.91
N MET A 432 -6.13 9.63 -25.58
CA MET A 432 -5.43 9.14 -26.78
C MET A 432 -6.40 9.09 -27.96
N GLY A 433 -5.86 9.31 -29.18
CA GLY A 433 -6.61 9.20 -30.42
C GLY A 433 -6.85 10.52 -31.14
N ALA A 434 -7.51 10.46 -32.31
CA ALA A 434 -7.75 11.63 -33.14
C ALA A 434 -8.63 12.68 -32.43
N GLY A 435 -8.21 13.93 -32.49
CA GLY A 435 -8.91 15.06 -31.87
C GLY A 435 -8.40 15.45 -30.48
N TRP A 436 -7.40 14.76 -29.95
CA TRP A 436 -6.74 15.12 -28.71
C TRP A 436 -5.31 15.55 -28.95
N ASN A 437 -4.90 16.65 -28.29
CA ASN A 437 -3.53 17.09 -28.28
C ASN A 437 -2.89 16.76 -26.91
N PRO A 438 -1.99 15.77 -26.85
CA PRO A 438 -1.33 15.39 -25.59
C PRO A 438 -0.52 16.53 -24.97
N ASP A 439 -0.14 17.52 -25.78
CA ASP A 439 0.66 18.66 -25.38
C ASP A 439 -0.13 19.65 -24.50
N GLU A 440 -1.46 19.63 -24.54
CA GLU A 440 -2.32 20.42 -23.65
C GLU A 440 -2.15 20.01 -22.18
N PHE A 441 -1.60 18.82 -21.93
CA PHE A 441 -1.36 18.28 -20.58
C PHE A 441 0.09 18.46 -20.08
N ILE A 442 0.94 19.17 -20.84
CA ILE A 442 2.30 19.47 -20.37
C ILE A 442 2.22 20.49 -19.26
N LYS A 443 2.90 20.20 -18.14
CA LYS A 443 3.00 21.15 -17.03
C LYS A 443 3.73 22.40 -17.48
N SER A 444 3.14 23.58 -17.23
CA SER A 444 3.83 24.84 -17.44
C SER A 444 5.00 24.95 -16.46
N ALA A 445 6.18 25.16 -17.00
CA ALA A 445 7.38 25.39 -16.20
C ALA A 445 7.64 26.90 -16.06
N VAL A 446 8.20 27.29 -14.92
CA VAL A 446 8.72 28.65 -14.73
C VAL A 446 9.95 28.83 -15.63
N THR A 447 10.05 29.97 -16.27
CA THR A 447 11.24 30.31 -17.09
C THR A 447 12.43 30.52 -16.16
N ASP A 448 13.44 29.70 -16.30
CA ASP A 448 14.74 29.84 -15.66
C ASP A 448 15.82 29.87 -16.75
N LEU A 449 16.50 30.99 -16.87
CA LEU A 449 17.59 31.17 -17.83
C LEU A 449 18.97 30.94 -17.19
N GLY A 450 19.02 30.70 -15.86
CA GLY A 450 20.26 30.63 -15.10
C GLY A 450 20.98 31.97 -14.97
N GLU A 451 22.28 31.95 -14.66
CA GLU A 451 23.11 33.15 -14.58
C GLU A 451 23.54 33.60 -15.97
N PRO A 452 23.56 34.92 -16.26
CA PRO A 452 24.03 35.43 -17.54
C PRO A 452 25.54 35.19 -17.71
N PRO A 453 26.05 35.19 -18.99
CA PRO A 453 27.49 35.07 -19.24
C PRO A 453 28.30 36.12 -18.49
N ALA A 454 29.38 35.71 -17.82
CA ALA A 454 30.22 36.61 -17.02
C ALA A 454 30.95 37.69 -17.84
N ASP A 455 31.14 37.46 -19.12
CA ASP A 455 31.80 38.37 -20.09
C ASP A 455 30.81 39.13 -20.96
N LEU A 456 29.55 39.20 -20.56
CA LEU A 456 28.48 39.84 -21.30
C LEU A 456 28.78 41.30 -21.57
N LYS A 457 28.76 41.67 -22.83
CA LYS A 457 28.85 43.08 -23.24
C LYS A 457 27.45 43.69 -23.34
N PRO A 458 27.19 44.81 -22.62
CA PRO A 458 25.91 45.49 -22.75
C PRO A 458 25.71 46.00 -24.18
N LEU A 459 24.55 45.70 -24.75
CA LEU A 459 24.11 46.17 -26.05
C LEU A 459 23.09 47.30 -25.87
N THR A 460 23.09 48.22 -26.84
CA THR A 460 22.03 49.23 -26.95
C THR A 460 20.74 48.60 -27.52
N GLU A 461 19.62 49.29 -27.37
CA GLU A 461 18.34 48.82 -27.91
C GLU A 461 18.39 48.65 -29.44
N ASP A 462 19.08 49.56 -30.17
CA ASP A 462 19.25 49.48 -31.62
C ASP A 462 20.15 48.31 -32.05
N GLU A 463 21.16 47.97 -31.26
CA GLU A 463 22.02 46.81 -31.50
C GLU A 463 21.24 45.52 -31.28
N ILE A 464 20.47 45.44 -30.17
CA ILE A 464 19.59 44.31 -29.91
C ILE A 464 18.56 44.18 -31.03
N ALA A 465 17.97 45.27 -31.53
CA ALA A 465 16.99 45.21 -32.61
C ALA A 465 17.59 44.65 -33.91
N ARG A 466 18.80 45.08 -34.28
CA ARG A 466 19.50 44.57 -35.48
C ARG A 466 19.87 43.07 -35.32
N GLU A 467 20.40 42.71 -34.16
CA GLU A 467 20.80 41.35 -33.88
C GLU A 467 19.58 40.41 -33.76
N MET A 468 18.49 40.89 -33.17
CA MET A 468 17.22 40.16 -33.09
C MET A 468 16.62 39.90 -34.47
N GLU A 469 16.63 40.90 -35.36
CA GLU A 469 16.16 40.74 -36.73
C GLU A 469 17.00 39.69 -37.49
N ALA A 470 18.32 39.68 -37.28
CA ALA A 470 19.20 38.67 -37.85
C ALA A 470 19.03 37.28 -37.23
N PHE A 471 18.86 37.20 -35.89
CA PHE A 471 18.67 35.93 -35.17
C PHE A 471 17.34 35.26 -35.51
N ILE A 472 16.27 36.06 -35.65
CA ILE A 472 14.98 35.54 -36.10
C ILE A 472 15.12 35.03 -37.54
N GLY A 473 15.69 35.83 -38.45
CA GLY A 473 15.93 35.38 -39.83
C GLY A 473 14.68 34.86 -40.53
N ALA A 474 14.88 33.78 -41.30
CA ALA A 474 13.80 33.10 -42.02
C ALA A 474 13.19 31.89 -41.25
N GLU A 475 13.85 31.48 -40.16
CA GLU A 475 13.44 30.30 -39.40
C GLU A 475 12.58 30.68 -38.20
N PRO A 476 11.54 29.90 -37.89
CA PRO A 476 10.74 30.08 -36.69
C PRO A 476 11.59 30.05 -35.39
N ARG A 477 11.32 30.98 -34.46
CA ARG A 477 11.97 31.06 -33.16
C ARG A 477 10.94 31.23 -32.06
N ALA A 478 11.02 30.40 -31.01
CA ALA A 478 10.20 30.61 -29.82
C ALA A 478 10.65 31.86 -29.06
N TRP A 479 9.75 32.55 -28.37
CA TRP A 479 10.09 33.71 -27.55
C TRP A 479 11.17 33.37 -26.50
N LEU A 480 11.11 32.16 -25.93
CA LEU A 480 12.13 31.66 -25.00
C LEU A 480 13.52 31.58 -25.65
N ASP A 481 13.62 31.23 -26.93
CA ASP A 481 14.91 31.18 -27.63
C ASP A 481 15.47 32.59 -27.85
N ILE A 482 14.61 33.56 -28.12
CA ILE A 482 14.99 34.97 -28.19
C ILE A 482 15.51 35.43 -26.81
N LEU A 483 14.79 35.12 -25.71
CA LEU A 483 15.23 35.48 -24.37
C LEU A 483 16.55 34.81 -23.99
N LYS A 484 16.78 33.57 -24.40
CA LYS A 484 18.06 32.87 -24.18
C LYS A 484 19.19 33.49 -24.96
N HIS A 485 18.95 33.88 -26.22
CA HIS A 485 19.97 34.51 -27.06
C HIS A 485 20.43 35.86 -26.48
N PHE A 486 19.50 36.63 -25.92
CA PHE A 486 19.77 37.91 -25.29
C PHE A 486 19.89 37.85 -23.77
N HIS A 487 20.19 36.67 -23.23
CA HIS A 487 20.24 36.45 -21.78
C HIS A 487 21.27 37.38 -21.11
N GLY A 488 20.83 38.09 -20.07
CA GLY A 488 21.64 39.10 -19.37
C GLY A 488 21.56 40.52 -19.94
N GLN A 489 21.03 40.73 -21.16
CA GLN A 489 20.72 42.06 -21.66
C GLN A 489 19.49 42.65 -20.95
N PRO A 490 19.36 43.99 -20.82
CA PRO A 490 18.20 44.59 -20.18
C PRO A 490 16.89 44.21 -20.88
N TYR A 491 15.98 43.57 -20.18
CA TYR A 491 14.69 43.11 -20.73
C TYR A 491 13.91 44.22 -21.42
N LYS A 492 13.97 45.49 -20.90
CA LYS A 492 13.33 46.64 -21.53
C LYS A 492 13.83 46.88 -22.95
N PHE A 493 15.11 46.63 -23.23
CA PHE A 493 15.69 46.78 -24.58
C PHE A 493 15.28 45.62 -25.49
N ILE A 494 15.23 44.40 -24.94
CA ILE A 494 14.76 43.23 -25.71
C ILE A 494 13.30 43.44 -26.12
N TYR A 495 12.43 43.84 -25.18
CA TYR A 495 11.02 44.11 -25.47
C TYR A 495 10.83 45.34 -26.35
N GLY A 496 11.64 46.41 -26.17
CA GLY A 496 11.62 47.60 -27.02
C GLY A 496 12.03 47.29 -28.45
N ALA A 497 13.13 46.56 -28.63
CA ALA A 497 13.60 46.10 -29.95
C ALA A 497 12.54 45.22 -30.63
N PHE A 498 11.93 44.31 -29.90
CA PHE A 498 10.85 43.47 -30.43
C PHE A 498 9.63 44.31 -30.85
N GLY A 499 9.22 45.28 -30.03
CA GLY A 499 8.12 46.19 -30.35
C GLY A 499 8.40 47.02 -31.59
N SER A 500 9.63 47.52 -31.75
CA SER A 500 10.08 48.27 -32.93
C SER A 500 10.08 47.43 -34.20
N LEU A 501 10.58 46.20 -34.13
CA LEU A 501 10.54 45.24 -35.24
C LEU A 501 9.10 44.91 -35.64
N ARG A 502 8.20 44.72 -34.66
CA ARG A 502 6.78 44.48 -34.90
C ARG A 502 6.09 45.60 -35.65
N HIS A 503 6.38 46.85 -35.31
CA HIS A 503 5.88 48.04 -36.03
C HIS A 503 6.43 48.12 -37.45
N LYS A 504 7.70 47.78 -37.63
CA LYS A 504 8.40 47.86 -38.93
C LYS A 504 7.94 46.76 -39.89
N LEU A 505 7.58 45.57 -39.38
CA LEU A 505 7.24 44.38 -40.18
C LEU A 505 5.73 44.25 -40.48
N GLY A 506 4.87 45.17 -40.02
CA GLY A 506 3.48 45.22 -40.38
C GLY A 506 2.53 44.44 -39.46
N ARG A 507 1.36 44.03 -39.97
CA ARG A 507 0.31 43.39 -39.17
C ARG A 507 0.78 42.05 -38.61
N MET A 508 0.44 41.80 -37.33
CA MET A 508 0.82 40.59 -36.63
C MET A 508 0.41 39.29 -37.37
N ASN A 509 -0.68 39.32 -38.11
CA ASN A 509 -1.25 38.13 -38.74
C ASN A 509 -0.62 37.79 -40.10
N ASP A 510 0.11 38.71 -40.73
CA ASP A 510 0.61 38.57 -42.08
C ASP A 510 2.15 38.44 -42.15
N ALA A 511 2.83 38.57 -41.02
CA ALA A 511 4.30 38.53 -41.00
C ALA A 511 4.82 37.17 -40.47
N PRO A 512 5.85 36.60 -41.13
CA PRO A 512 6.47 35.35 -40.68
C PRO A 512 6.92 35.38 -39.20
N TRP A 513 7.37 36.53 -38.70
CA TRP A 513 7.84 36.69 -37.31
C TRP A 513 6.71 36.59 -36.25
N TYR A 514 5.42 36.75 -36.60
CA TYR A 514 4.32 36.52 -35.67
C TYR A 514 4.27 35.07 -35.21
N ARG A 515 4.68 34.14 -36.05
CA ARG A 515 4.86 32.75 -35.69
C ARG A 515 5.94 32.53 -34.64
N TYR A 516 6.87 33.48 -34.50
CA TYR A 516 7.98 33.41 -33.57
C TYR A 516 7.64 33.85 -32.15
N THR A 517 6.53 34.51 -31.95
CA THR A 517 6.04 34.93 -30.63
C THR A 517 5.02 34.00 -30.00
N LEU A 518 4.37 33.23 -30.81
CA LEU A 518 3.48 32.12 -30.38
C LEU A 518 4.33 30.87 -30.51
N SER A 519 4.70 30.27 -29.41
CA SER A 519 5.65 29.18 -29.31
C SER A 519 5.62 28.24 -30.50
N ASP A 520 6.71 28.13 -31.26
CA ASP A 520 6.90 27.14 -32.32
C ASP A 520 7.41 25.80 -31.78
N ARG A 521 7.15 25.51 -30.55
CA ARG A 521 7.08 24.11 -30.19
C ARG A 521 5.94 23.51 -31.03
N PRO A 522 5.93 22.19 -31.35
CA PRO A 522 4.93 21.56 -32.19
C PRO A 522 3.48 21.61 -31.64
N PHE A 523 3.17 22.61 -30.88
CA PHE A 523 1.89 23.09 -30.42
C PHE A 523 1.36 24.12 -31.41
N ALA A 524 1.04 23.70 -32.62
CA ALA A 524 0.10 24.47 -33.37
C ALA A 524 -1.19 24.44 -32.53
N PHE A 525 -1.40 25.44 -31.68
CA PHE A 525 -2.74 25.82 -31.29
C PHE A 525 -3.47 26.20 -32.59
N GLU A 526 -3.94 25.19 -33.32
CA GLU A 526 -5.12 25.42 -34.11
C GLU A 526 -6.14 25.85 -33.09
N ALA A 527 -6.51 27.14 -33.12
CA ALA A 527 -7.53 27.67 -32.24
C ALA A 527 -8.72 26.72 -32.34
N LYS A 528 -9.03 26.01 -31.26
CA LYS A 528 -10.25 25.21 -31.20
C LYS A 528 -11.34 26.15 -31.69
N PRO A 529 -12.06 25.82 -32.77
CA PRO A 529 -13.14 26.68 -33.22
C PRO A 529 -14.00 26.92 -32.00
N ALA A 530 -14.20 28.18 -31.65
CA ALA A 530 -14.87 28.56 -30.42
C ALA A 530 -16.22 27.85 -30.39
N ALA A 531 -16.32 26.77 -29.61
CA ALA A 531 -17.58 26.10 -29.31
C ALA A 531 -18.53 27.03 -28.54
N LEU A 532 -18.10 28.26 -28.28
CA LEU A 532 -18.82 29.34 -27.61
C LEU A 532 -19.65 30.20 -28.57
N SER A 533 -19.65 29.96 -29.89
CA SER A 533 -20.48 30.73 -30.81
C SER A 533 -21.98 30.42 -30.70
N ASN A 534 -22.36 29.41 -29.90
CA ASN A 534 -23.77 29.03 -29.67
C ASN A 534 -24.28 29.34 -28.26
N PHE A 535 -23.54 30.07 -27.46
CA PHE A 535 -24.07 30.58 -26.20
C PHE A 535 -24.99 31.78 -26.52
N ASP A 536 -26.27 31.48 -26.70
CA ASP A 536 -27.31 32.54 -26.75
C ASP A 536 -27.68 32.92 -25.29
N PRO A 537 -27.27 34.10 -24.81
CA PRO A 537 -27.54 34.54 -23.45
C PRO A 537 -29.06 34.72 -23.18
N ARG A 538 -29.91 34.56 -24.18
CA ARG A 538 -31.36 34.65 -24.06
C ARG A 538 -32.03 33.35 -23.56
N HIS A 539 -31.28 32.25 -23.43
CA HIS A 539 -31.79 30.98 -22.90
C HIS A 539 -31.53 30.78 -21.39
N VAL A 540 -30.98 31.78 -20.70
CA VAL A 540 -30.87 31.73 -19.23
C VAL A 540 -32.10 32.46 -18.64
N GLY A 541 -33.21 31.75 -18.46
CA GLY A 541 -34.32 32.29 -17.70
C GLY A 541 -35.70 32.01 -18.26
N SER A 542 -36.09 30.77 -18.33
CA SER A 542 -37.50 30.39 -18.22
C SER A 542 -37.59 28.94 -17.74
N GLY A 543 -37.34 28.75 -16.42
CA GLY A 543 -37.84 27.58 -15.73
C GLY A 543 -39.33 27.77 -15.49
N PRO A 544 -40.12 26.71 -15.55
CA PRO A 544 -41.55 26.80 -15.29
C PRO A 544 -41.81 27.16 -13.82
N ALA A 545 -42.85 28.00 -13.62
CA ALA A 545 -43.38 28.40 -12.35
C ALA A 545 -43.98 27.23 -11.55
#